data_1a03a2904d4c1b78c792ce1ecb3d27e0
#
_entry.id   1a03a2904d4c1b78c792ce1ecb3d27e0
#
_cell.length_a   1.000
_cell.length_b   1.000
_cell.length_c   1.000
_cell.angle_alpha   90.00
_cell.angle_beta   90.00
_cell.angle_gamma   90.00
#
_symmetry.space_group_name_H-M   'P 1'
#
loop_
_entity.id
_entity.type
_entity.pdbx_description
1 polymer ?
#
loop_
_entity_poly.entity_id
_entity_poly.type
_entity_poly.pdbx_seq_one_letter_code
_entity_poly.pdbx_strand_id
1 'polypeptide(L)'
;MLFRSAALSIANVKDCDVKIAMGIHAGDHAIYPDCRQEFRDADYKAFTEGNWDADRVGYFTPYLETDKLGILKDGLVLCQKLGLEFDEVYSRTNTSYKPFPSGNSDYKSASSVERIEAFIALGRPDPVQYEDETGPVAWEVARDSVAKVLAEYDA
;
A
#
# COMPACT_ATOMS: atom_id res chain seq x y z
N MET A 1 8.15 2.95 -16.87
CA MET A 1 9.35 3.41 -17.61
C MET A 1 10.00 4.66 -17.02
N LEU A 2 9.28 5.74 -16.77
CA LEU A 2 9.87 7.04 -16.35
C LEU A 2 10.79 6.96 -15.13
N PHE A 3 10.35 6.31 -14.05
CA PHE A 3 11.16 6.22 -12.82
C PHE A 3 12.46 5.42 -13.00
N ARG A 4 12.46 4.38 -13.82
CA ARG A 4 13.67 3.60 -14.11
C ARG A 4 14.69 4.39 -14.93
N SER A 5 14.23 5.12 -15.93
CA SER A 5 15.12 5.99 -16.73
C SER A 5 15.70 7.11 -15.87
N ALA A 6 14.92 7.69 -14.97
CA ALA A 6 15.42 8.68 -14.02
C ALA A 6 16.44 8.07 -13.03
N ALA A 7 16.16 6.87 -12.51
CA ALA A 7 17.09 6.15 -11.63
C ALA A 7 18.40 5.82 -12.34
N LEU A 8 18.34 5.35 -13.59
CA LEU A 8 19.54 5.08 -14.39
C LEU A 8 20.34 6.35 -14.67
N SER A 9 19.67 7.46 -14.97
CA SER A 9 20.33 8.76 -15.13
C SER A 9 21.05 9.19 -13.85
N ILE A 10 20.42 9.01 -12.69
CA ILE A 10 21.03 9.29 -11.39
C ILE A 10 22.23 8.38 -11.14
N ALA A 11 22.09 7.08 -11.40
CA ALA A 11 23.16 6.10 -11.24
C ALA A 11 24.40 6.51 -12.05
N ASN A 12 24.21 6.88 -13.30
CA ASN A 12 25.30 7.25 -14.20
C ASN A 12 25.93 8.59 -13.83
N VAL A 13 25.10 9.61 -13.47
CA VAL A 13 25.61 10.94 -13.10
C VAL A 13 26.34 10.93 -11.75
N LYS A 14 25.85 10.14 -10.79
CA LYS A 14 26.38 10.05 -9.43
C LYS A 14 27.41 8.94 -9.24
N ASP A 15 27.58 8.12 -10.25
CA ASP A 15 28.43 6.91 -10.19
C ASP A 15 28.12 6.01 -8.98
N CYS A 16 26.84 5.65 -8.84
CA CYS A 16 26.34 4.84 -7.72
C CYS A 16 25.21 3.88 -8.17
N ASP A 17 24.97 2.86 -7.39
CA ASP A 17 23.77 2.03 -7.55
C ASP A 17 22.54 2.73 -6.98
N VAL A 18 21.40 2.57 -7.65
CA VAL A 18 20.12 3.17 -7.27
C VAL A 18 19.07 2.09 -7.07
N LYS A 19 18.31 2.17 -5.98
CA LYS A 19 17.15 1.32 -5.73
C LYS A 19 15.86 2.13 -5.81
N ILE A 20 14.90 1.63 -6.57
CA ILE A 20 13.54 2.16 -6.62
C ILE A 20 12.74 1.47 -5.53
N ALA A 21 12.34 2.21 -4.50
CA ALA A 21 11.47 1.71 -3.46
C ALA A 21 10.01 1.73 -3.94
N MET A 22 9.29 0.63 -3.73
CA MET A 22 7.87 0.50 -4.09
C MET A 22 7.10 -0.13 -2.94
N GLY A 23 5.99 0.52 -2.53
CA GLY A 23 5.09 0.05 -1.48
C GLY A 23 4.02 -0.92 -1.97
N ILE A 24 4.31 -1.70 -3.00
CA ILE A 24 3.39 -2.70 -3.54
C ILE A 24 3.36 -3.95 -2.65
N HIS A 25 2.20 -4.59 -2.58
CA HIS A 25 1.99 -5.86 -1.87
C HIS A 25 1.04 -6.76 -2.67
N ALA A 26 1.15 -8.06 -2.47
CA ALA A 26 0.38 -9.08 -3.17
C ALA A 26 -0.50 -9.92 -2.22
N GLY A 27 -0.65 -9.49 -0.97
CA GLY A 27 -1.40 -10.20 0.06
C GLY A 27 -2.90 -9.88 0.15
N ASP A 28 -3.44 -9.10 -0.79
CA ASP A 28 -4.86 -8.75 -0.81
C ASP A 28 -5.72 -9.81 -1.51
N HIS A 29 -7.04 -9.80 -1.25
CA HIS A 29 -8.02 -10.69 -1.89
C HIS A 29 -8.06 -10.56 -3.42
N ALA A 30 -7.79 -9.36 -3.95
CA ALA A 30 -7.73 -9.07 -5.38
C ALA A 30 -6.36 -8.51 -5.77
N ILE A 31 -5.42 -9.39 -6.11
CA ILE A 31 -4.07 -9.00 -6.49
C ILE A 31 -4.07 -8.38 -7.88
N TYR A 32 -3.64 -7.12 -7.97
CA TYR A 32 -3.39 -6.49 -9.26
C TYR A 32 -2.27 -7.21 -10.01
N PRO A 33 -2.41 -7.45 -11.32
CA PRO A 33 -1.39 -8.16 -12.11
C PRO A 33 0.01 -7.55 -12.02
N ASP A 34 0.10 -6.23 -11.91
CA ASP A 34 1.36 -5.47 -11.81
C ASP A 34 1.97 -5.45 -10.39
N CYS A 35 1.28 -6.00 -9.40
CA CYS A 35 1.80 -6.23 -8.05
C CYS A 35 2.43 -7.62 -7.86
N ARG A 36 2.46 -8.46 -8.91
CA ARG A 36 3.02 -9.81 -8.85
C ARG A 36 4.51 -9.81 -9.11
N GLN A 37 5.22 -10.77 -8.49
CA GLN A 37 6.66 -10.95 -8.69
C GLN A 37 7.00 -11.23 -10.16
N GLU A 38 6.22 -12.07 -10.84
CA GLU A 38 6.46 -12.44 -12.24
C GLU A 38 6.39 -11.23 -13.17
N PHE A 39 5.44 -10.32 -12.95
CA PHE A 39 5.36 -9.09 -13.72
C PHE A 39 6.61 -8.23 -13.49
N ARG A 40 7.05 -8.11 -12.25
CA ARG A 40 8.22 -7.34 -11.86
C ARG A 40 9.49 -7.87 -12.49
N ASP A 41 9.66 -9.20 -12.49
CA ASP A 41 10.83 -9.85 -13.09
C ASP A 41 10.85 -9.65 -14.62
N ALA A 42 9.70 -9.80 -15.26
CA ALA A 42 9.58 -9.56 -16.70
C ALA A 42 9.84 -8.09 -17.07
N ASP A 43 9.31 -7.15 -16.29
CA ASP A 43 9.48 -5.73 -16.47
C ASP A 43 10.94 -5.29 -16.22
N TYR A 44 11.60 -5.85 -15.20
CA TYR A 44 13.01 -5.62 -14.92
C TYR A 44 13.90 -6.20 -16.03
N LYS A 45 13.62 -7.43 -16.48
CA LYS A 45 14.33 -8.04 -17.58
C LYS A 45 14.23 -7.21 -18.86
N ALA A 46 13.03 -6.74 -19.22
CA ALA A 46 12.86 -5.87 -20.38
C ALA A 46 13.67 -4.57 -20.26
N PHE A 47 13.79 -4.01 -19.05
CA PHE A 47 14.57 -2.81 -18.80
C PHE A 47 16.08 -3.08 -18.93
N THR A 48 16.58 -4.17 -18.37
CA THR A 48 18.03 -4.52 -18.42
C THR A 48 18.48 -4.91 -19.82
N GLU A 49 17.64 -5.59 -20.58
CA GLU A 49 17.91 -5.94 -21.99
C GLU A 49 17.95 -4.72 -22.93
N GLY A 50 17.20 -3.66 -22.58
CA GLY A 50 17.02 -2.48 -23.42
C GLY A 50 17.90 -1.29 -23.08
N ASN A 51 18.73 -1.36 -22.03
CA ASN A 51 19.56 -0.23 -21.58
C ASN A 51 20.94 -0.69 -21.15
N TRP A 52 21.96 0.10 -21.47
CA TRP A 52 23.31 -0.08 -20.94
C TRP A 52 23.35 0.29 -19.45
N ASP A 53 24.19 -0.38 -18.68
CA ASP A 53 24.41 -0.15 -17.24
C ASP A 53 23.14 -0.23 -16.39
N ALA A 54 22.10 -0.91 -16.90
CA ALA A 54 20.81 -1.00 -16.25
C ALA A 54 20.81 -1.87 -14.97
N ASP A 55 21.82 -2.72 -14.80
CA ASP A 55 22.09 -3.51 -13.60
C ASP A 55 22.40 -2.66 -12.36
N ARG A 56 22.78 -1.39 -12.57
CA ARG A 56 22.94 -0.39 -11.52
C ARG A 56 21.62 0.06 -10.89
N VAL A 57 20.49 -0.27 -11.52
CA VAL A 57 19.14 0.08 -11.02
C VAL A 57 18.44 -1.16 -10.51
N GLY A 58 18.22 -1.24 -9.21
CA GLY A 58 17.49 -2.32 -8.58
C GLY A 58 16.12 -1.89 -8.03
N TYR A 59 15.39 -2.86 -7.49
CA TYR A 59 14.13 -2.61 -6.78
C TYR A 59 14.27 -2.93 -5.29
N PHE A 60 13.52 -2.20 -4.49
CA PHE A 60 13.29 -2.48 -3.08
C PHE A 60 11.79 -2.54 -2.82
N THR A 61 11.27 -3.74 -2.56
CA THR A 61 9.84 -4.02 -2.40
C THR A 61 9.60 -4.78 -1.11
N PRO A 62 9.72 -4.10 0.02
CA PRO A 62 9.72 -4.75 1.34
C PRO A 62 8.40 -5.45 1.68
N TYR A 63 7.31 -5.08 0.99
CA TYR A 63 5.97 -5.57 1.32
C TYR A 63 5.37 -6.50 0.26
N LEU A 64 6.15 -6.92 -0.75
CA LEU A 64 5.62 -7.69 -1.87
C LEU A 64 4.97 -9.01 -1.43
N GLU A 65 5.52 -9.67 -0.43
CA GLU A 65 5.05 -10.97 0.08
C GLU A 65 4.22 -10.84 1.38
N THR A 66 3.66 -9.67 1.63
CA THR A 66 2.82 -9.42 2.80
C THR A 66 1.49 -8.79 2.42
N ASP A 67 0.65 -8.54 3.40
CA ASP A 67 -0.66 -7.89 3.30
C ASP A 67 -0.65 -6.51 3.99
N LYS A 68 -1.79 -5.85 4.01
CA LYS A 68 -1.95 -4.57 4.72
C LYS A 68 -1.72 -4.70 6.22
N LEU A 69 -2.03 -5.84 6.83
CA LEU A 69 -1.75 -6.07 8.26
C LEU A 69 -0.23 -6.09 8.53
N GLY A 70 0.56 -6.74 7.67
CA GLY A 70 2.02 -6.72 7.77
C GLY A 70 2.59 -5.30 7.65
N ILE A 71 2.06 -4.50 6.73
CA ILE A 71 2.44 -3.09 6.57
C ILE A 71 2.11 -2.27 7.84
N LEU A 72 0.93 -2.48 8.44
CA LEU A 72 0.55 -1.80 9.68
C LEU A 72 1.43 -2.20 10.87
N LYS A 73 1.78 -3.48 11.01
CA LYS A 73 2.69 -3.97 12.05
C LYS A 73 4.09 -3.37 11.93
N ASP A 74 4.64 -3.33 10.72
CA ASP A 74 5.92 -2.67 10.47
C ASP A 74 5.83 -1.16 10.72
N GLY A 75 4.73 -0.54 10.32
CA GLY A 75 4.44 0.87 10.60
C GLY A 75 4.46 1.21 12.08
N LEU A 76 3.90 0.36 12.96
CA LEU A 76 3.98 0.54 14.42
C LEU A 76 5.45 0.56 14.89
N VAL A 77 6.25 -0.40 14.42
CA VAL A 77 7.67 -0.49 14.78
C VAL A 77 8.45 0.72 14.27
N LEU A 78 8.20 1.15 13.04
CA LEU A 78 8.89 2.28 12.44
C LEU A 78 8.50 3.61 13.10
N CYS A 79 7.21 3.82 13.38
CA CYS A 79 6.76 5.01 14.10
C CYS A 79 7.42 5.11 15.48
N GLN A 80 7.48 4.01 16.23
CA GLN A 80 8.16 3.96 17.52
C GLN A 80 9.66 4.32 17.39
N LYS A 81 10.38 3.73 16.42
CA LYS A 81 11.80 4.01 16.18
C LYS A 81 12.07 5.46 15.79
N LEU A 82 11.15 6.08 15.09
CA LEU A 82 11.29 7.46 14.58
C LEU A 82 10.70 8.51 15.53
N GLY A 83 10.10 8.12 16.66
CA GLY A 83 9.43 9.03 17.58
C GLY A 83 8.18 9.68 16.99
N LEU A 84 7.46 8.97 16.10
CA LEU A 84 6.24 9.42 15.46
C LEU A 84 5.02 8.75 16.10
N GLU A 85 3.91 9.48 16.19
CA GLU A 85 2.65 8.92 16.62
C GLU A 85 1.97 8.18 15.46
N PHE A 86 1.74 6.87 15.64
CA PHE A 86 1.18 5.99 14.62
C PHE A 86 -0.16 6.51 14.07
N ASP A 87 -1.07 6.89 14.95
CA ASP A 87 -2.42 7.36 14.56
C ASP A 87 -2.33 8.69 13.81
N GLU A 88 -1.40 9.57 14.15
CA GLU A 88 -1.19 10.80 13.39
C GLU A 88 -0.66 10.52 11.97
N VAL A 89 0.28 9.60 11.83
CA VAL A 89 0.82 9.21 10.51
C VAL A 89 -0.30 8.59 9.66
N TYR A 90 -1.01 7.60 10.21
CA TYR A 90 -2.01 6.86 9.44
C TYR A 90 -3.30 7.64 9.19
N SER A 91 -3.65 8.63 10.01
CA SER A 91 -4.78 9.53 9.74
C SER A 91 -4.61 10.36 8.46
N ARG A 92 -3.37 10.49 7.97
CA ARG A 92 -3.03 11.24 6.75
C ARG A 92 -2.94 10.35 5.50
N THR A 93 -3.26 9.06 5.62
CA THR A 93 -3.22 8.11 4.50
C THR A 93 -4.62 7.84 3.97
N ASN A 94 -4.72 7.57 2.66
CA ASN A 94 -5.98 7.22 2.02
C ASN A 94 -5.75 6.04 1.07
N THR A 95 -6.69 5.09 1.05
CA THR A 95 -6.65 3.92 0.16
C THR A 95 -7.73 3.94 -0.91
N SER A 96 -8.74 4.83 -0.80
CA SER A 96 -9.82 4.91 -1.77
C SER A 96 -9.35 5.53 -3.09
N TYR A 97 -9.69 4.89 -4.21
CA TYR A 97 -9.46 5.44 -5.55
C TYR A 97 -10.48 6.53 -5.93
N LYS A 98 -11.57 6.62 -5.18
CA LYS A 98 -12.64 7.60 -5.38
C LYS A 98 -13.05 8.20 -4.03
N PRO A 99 -12.18 9.01 -3.41
CA PRO A 99 -12.53 9.65 -2.15
C PRO A 99 -13.68 10.63 -2.34
N PHE A 100 -14.43 10.88 -1.28
CA PHE A 100 -15.43 11.94 -1.26
C PHE A 100 -14.78 13.33 -1.42
N PRO A 101 -15.55 14.38 -1.78
CA PRO A 101 -15.02 15.73 -1.89
C PRO A 101 -14.34 16.26 -0.61
N SER A 102 -14.69 15.71 0.55
CA SER A 102 -14.04 15.93 1.85
C SER A 102 -12.61 15.40 1.93
N GLY A 103 -12.23 14.46 1.03
CA GLY A 103 -11.01 13.69 1.09
C GLY A 103 -11.15 12.36 1.85
N ASN A 104 -12.29 12.11 2.51
CA ASN A 104 -12.53 10.88 3.25
C ASN A 104 -12.73 9.68 2.32
N SER A 105 -12.35 8.49 2.80
CA SER A 105 -12.59 7.22 2.11
C SER A 105 -14.01 6.71 2.39
N ASP A 106 -14.57 5.99 1.42
CA ASP A 106 -15.68 5.09 1.68
C ASP A 106 -15.21 3.86 2.50
N TYR A 107 -16.15 3.06 3.00
CA TYR A 107 -15.87 1.82 3.73
C TYR A 107 -16.38 0.56 3.00
N LYS A 108 -16.75 0.67 1.72
CA LYS A 108 -17.41 -0.38 0.93
C LYS A 108 -16.58 -0.82 -0.27
N SER A 109 -15.69 0.01 -0.78
CA SER A 109 -14.79 -0.40 -1.88
C SER A 109 -13.78 -1.44 -1.41
N ALA A 110 -13.33 -2.30 -2.31
CA ALA A 110 -12.41 -3.39 -2.00
C ALA A 110 -11.18 -2.90 -1.23
N SER A 111 -10.55 -1.82 -1.68
CA SER A 111 -9.35 -1.25 -1.03
C SER A 111 -9.63 -0.73 0.40
N SER A 112 -10.84 -0.21 0.64
CA SER A 112 -11.26 0.25 1.98
C SER A 112 -11.61 -0.93 2.88
N VAL A 113 -12.29 -1.96 2.35
CA VAL A 113 -12.59 -3.21 3.08
C VAL A 113 -11.30 -3.86 3.57
N GLU A 114 -10.31 -4.05 2.70
CA GLU A 114 -9.01 -4.64 3.05
C GLU A 114 -8.23 -3.80 4.07
N ARG A 115 -8.35 -2.47 4.02
CA ARG A 115 -7.76 -1.59 5.02
C ARG A 115 -8.42 -1.76 6.38
N ILE A 116 -9.76 -1.76 6.42
CA ILE A 116 -10.53 -1.92 7.64
C ILE A 116 -10.26 -3.31 8.25
N GLU A 117 -10.24 -4.36 7.44
CA GLU A 117 -9.86 -5.72 7.84
C GLU A 117 -8.49 -5.75 8.53
N ALA A 118 -7.49 -5.08 7.94
CA ALA A 118 -6.16 -5.02 8.52
C ALA A 118 -6.14 -4.30 9.89
N PHE A 119 -6.91 -3.23 10.07
CA PHE A 119 -7.05 -2.55 11.36
C PHE A 119 -7.83 -3.38 12.39
N ILE A 120 -8.86 -4.12 11.97
CA ILE A 120 -9.56 -5.10 12.83
C ILE A 120 -8.57 -6.16 13.32
N ALA A 121 -7.79 -6.75 12.41
CA ALA A 121 -6.80 -7.77 12.74
C ALA A 121 -5.64 -7.23 13.58
N LEU A 122 -5.31 -5.95 13.45
CA LEU A 122 -4.33 -5.25 14.30
C LEU A 122 -4.86 -5.01 15.72
N GLY A 123 -6.19 -5.08 15.93
CA GLY A 123 -6.85 -4.80 17.20
C GLY A 123 -6.92 -3.30 17.55
N ARG A 124 -6.92 -2.42 16.54
CA ARG A 124 -6.96 -0.96 16.71
C ARG A 124 -8.01 -0.34 15.78
N PRO A 125 -8.64 0.79 16.19
CA PRO A 125 -9.41 1.61 15.26
C PRO A 125 -8.51 2.19 14.17
N ASP A 126 -9.05 2.31 12.95
CA ASP A 126 -8.40 3.09 11.91
C ASP A 126 -8.56 4.59 12.24
N PRO A 127 -7.49 5.37 12.26
CA PRO A 127 -7.55 6.79 12.62
C PRO A 127 -8.12 7.70 11.51
N VAL A 128 -8.44 7.18 10.31
CA VAL A 128 -9.06 7.99 9.27
C VAL A 128 -10.56 8.15 9.50
N GLN A 129 -11.12 9.23 8.97
CA GLN A 129 -12.56 9.41 8.91
C GLN A 129 -13.12 8.70 7.67
N TYR A 130 -14.09 7.82 7.87
CA TYR A 130 -14.90 7.23 6.79
C TYR A 130 -16.13 8.10 6.50
N GLU A 131 -16.67 7.96 5.29
CA GLU A 131 -17.82 8.73 4.81
C GLU A 131 -18.69 7.90 3.88
N ASP A 132 -19.98 8.19 3.84
CA ASP A 132 -20.92 7.73 2.81
C ASP A 132 -21.77 8.91 2.29
N GLU A 133 -22.81 8.61 1.51
CA GLU A 133 -23.68 9.62 0.89
C GLU A 133 -24.45 10.48 1.92
N THR A 134 -24.52 10.02 3.17
CA THR A 134 -25.20 10.72 4.26
C THR A 134 -24.25 11.54 5.13
N GLY A 135 -22.94 11.41 4.92
CA GLY A 135 -21.89 12.14 5.63
C GLY A 135 -20.89 11.24 6.38
N PRO A 136 -20.18 11.77 7.37
CA PRO A 136 -19.19 11.05 8.14
C PRO A 136 -19.75 9.82 8.85
N VAL A 137 -19.01 8.70 8.78
CA VAL A 137 -19.39 7.41 9.36
C VAL A 137 -18.44 7.06 10.50
N ALA A 138 -18.96 6.64 11.63
CA ALA A 138 -18.17 6.20 12.79
C ALA A 138 -17.41 4.91 12.47
N TRP A 139 -16.25 4.72 13.09
CA TRP A 139 -15.42 3.52 12.94
C TRP A 139 -16.20 2.23 13.19
N GLU A 140 -17.04 2.19 14.21
CA GLU A 140 -17.81 1.00 14.58
C GLU A 140 -18.75 0.56 13.46
N VAL A 141 -19.35 1.50 12.75
CA VAL A 141 -20.24 1.23 11.62
C VAL A 141 -19.44 0.66 10.44
N ALA A 142 -18.30 1.27 10.11
CA ALA A 142 -17.43 0.79 9.05
C ALA A 142 -16.87 -0.61 9.37
N ARG A 143 -16.38 -0.81 10.59
CA ARG A 143 -15.89 -2.09 11.12
C ARG A 143 -16.95 -3.19 11.03
N ASP A 144 -18.15 -2.94 11.54
CA ASP A 144 -19.22 -3.95 11.61
C ASP A 144 -19.75 -4.28 10.22
N SER A 145 -19.75 -3.33 9.29
CA SER A 145 -20.06 -3.56 7.89
C SER A 145 -19.05 -4.51 7.24
N VAL A 146 -17.76 -4.26 7.45
CA VAL A 146 -16.69 -5.12 6.88
C VAL A 146 -16.69 -6.50 7.54
N ALA A 147 -16.87 -6.59 8.86
CA ALA A 147 -16.94 -7.88 9.55
C ALA A 147 -18.05 -8.78 9.00
N LYS A 148 -19.19 -8.21 8.57
CA LYS A 148 -20.27 -8.97 7.92
C LYS A 148 -19.85 -9.47 6.54
N VAL A 149 -19.20 -8.62 5.74
CA VAL A 149 -18.71 -9.00 4.41
C VAL A 149 -17.71 -10.15 4.51
N LEU A 150 -16.77 -10.08 5.46
CA LEU A 150 -15.78 -11.14 5.67
C LEU A 150 -16.43 -12.47 6.12
N ALA A 151 -17.40 -12.40 7.02
CA ALA A 151 -18.13 -13.61 7.46
C ALA A 151 -18.92 -14.31 6.33
N GLU A 152 -19.35 -13.55 5.33
CA GLU A 152 -20.02 -14.09 4.14
C GLU A 152 -19.02 -14.74 3.15
N TYR A 153 -17.77 -14.31 3.15
CA TYR A 153 -16.70 -14.91 2.33
C TYR A 153 -16.18 -16.23 2.90
N ASP A 154 -16.22 -16.40 4.23
CA ASP A 154 -15.72 -17.59 4.93
C ASP A 154 -16.78 -18.70 5.04
N ALA A 155 -18.02 -18.48 4.60
CA ALA A 155 -19.16 -19.40 4.68
C ALA A 155 -19.36 -20.21 3.39
#